data_6815699fd4d9763ae7ea9e25ac4378d1
#
_entry.id   6815699fd4d9763ae7ea9e25ac4378d1
#
_cell.length_a   1.000
_cell.length_b   1.000
_cell.length_c   1.000
_cell.angle_alpha   90.00
_cell.angle_beta   90.00
_cell.angle_gamma   90.00
#
_symmetry.space_group_name_H-M   'P 1'
#
loop_
_entity.id
_entity.type
_entity.pdbx_description
1 polymer ?
#
loop_
_entity_poly.entity_id
_entity_poly.type
_entity_poly.pdbx_seq_one_letter_code
_entity_poly.pdbx_strand_id
1 'polypeptide(L)'
;NGKPREFTEYVTTGEVASRLKAANISESYDDYYQGPHWQFASEADPTDLSAAADSIDCTLVDLPFEHNGSQLDYDAASDTYLYSEYNMKHTDPANGNKQLAFTNVILQSAPITQYDDHGYMQYNILKSNGKGYYITGGKAIPITWSKGGDVDITKFVDKDGNEIKLNTGKTYVGLVNSAKWNDLVLK
;
A
#
# COMPACT_ATOMS: atom_id res chain seq x y z
N ASN A 1 14.64 3.75 29.25
CA ASN A 1 14.70 2.68 28.25
C ASN A 1 16.05 2.60 27.50
N GLY A 2 16.84 3.68 27.45
CA GLY A 2 18.12 3.74 26.70
C GLY A 2 17.99 3.65 25.16
N LYS A 3 16.77 3.52 24.64
CA LYS A 3 16.52 3.56 23.20
C LYS A 3 16.25 4.99 22.73
N PRO A 4 16.69 5.38 21.53
CA PRO A 4 16.33 6.65 20.91
C PRO A 4 14.81 6.86 20.89
N ARG A 5 14.38 8.12 20.91
CA ARG A 5 12.95 8.49 20.98
C ARG A 5 12.15 7.92 19.80
N GLU A 6 12.71 7.93 18.61
CA GLU A 6 12.08 7.40 17.39
C GLU A 6 11.66 5.93 17.48
N PHE A 7 12.28 5.14 18.38
CA PHE A 7 11.94 3.73 18.59
C PHE A 7 10.98 3.48 19.76
N THR A 8 10.60 4.52 20.49
CA THR A 8 9.81 4.38 21.73
C THR A 8 8.64 5.35 21.83
N GLU A 9 8.54 6.31 20.90
CA GLU A 9 7.46 7.29 20.90
C GLU A 9 6.19 6.67 20.30
N TYR A 10 5.08 6.88 20.97
CA TYR A 10 3.75 6.57 20.48
C TYR A 10 2.79 7.65 20.95
N VAL A 11 1.67 7.77 20.28
CA VAL A 11 0.60 8.71 20.61
C VAL A 11 -0.73 7.98 20.66
N THR A 12 -1.56 8.30 21.63
CA THR A 12 -2.93 7.79 21.71
C THR A 12 -3.89 8.68 20.95
N THR A 13 -5.02 8.14 20.51
CA THR A 13 -6.07 8.93 19.82
C THR A 13 -6.59 10.09 20.69
N GLY A 14 -6.73 9.88 22.00
CA GLY A 14 -7.12 10.94 22.95
C GLY A 14 -6.09 12.05 23.08
N GLU A 15 -4.80 11.74 22.98
CA GLU A 15 -3.74 12.75 22.96
C GLU A 15 -3.77 13.56 21.67
N VAL A 16 -4.01 12.93 20.52
CA VAL A 16 -4.16 13.62 19.23
C VAL A 16 -5.25 14.67 19.33
N ALA A 17 -6.47 14.29 19.71
CA ALA A 17 -7.60 15.20 19.85
C ALA A 17 -7.29 16.36 20.83
N SER A 18 -6.70 16.07 21.98
CA SER A 18 -6.32 17.08 22.99
C SER A 18 -5.29 18.07 22.47
N ARG A 19 -4.30 17.59 21.71
CA ARG A 19 -3.24 18.44 21.14
C ARG A 19 -3.76 19.30 19.99
N LEU A 20 -4.61 18.75 19.10
CA LEU A 20 -5.27 19.53 18.05
C LEU A 20 -6.08 20.68 18.65
N LYS A 21 -6.89 20.39 19.67
CA LYS A 21 -7.67 21.41 20.38
C LYS A 21 -6.77 22.48 21.02
N ALA A 22 -5.69 22.08 21.70
CA ALA A 22 -4.75 23.00 22.33
C ALA A 22 -4.01 23.89 21.32
N ALA A 23 -3.73 23.36 20.13
CA ALA A 23 -3.08 24.08 19.04
C ALA A 23 -4.08 24.87 18.16
N ASN A 24 -5.38 24.81 18.46
CA ASN A 24 -6.44 25.38 17.63
C ASN A 24 -6.40 24.90 16.16
N ILE A 25 -6.09 23.62 15.96
CA ILE A 25 -6.08 22.98 14.65
C ILE A 25 -7.44 22.29 14.44
N SER A 26 -8.05 22.52 13.29
CA SER A 26 -9.32 21.89 12.90
C SER A 26 -9.17 20.36 12.79
N GLU A 27 -10.19 19.62 13.21
CA GLU A 27 -10.31 18.17 12.95
C GLU A 27 -10.93 17.90 11.57
N SER A 28 -11.33 18.95 10.85
CA SER A 28 -11.82 18.87 9.47
C SER A 28 -10.68 19.01 8.49
N TYR A 29 -10.75 18.29 7.39
CA TYR A 29 -9.80 18.44 6.27
C TYR A 29 -10.05 19.69 5.45
N ASP A 30 -11.23 20.33 5.59
CA ASP A 30 -11.65 21.54 4.88
C ASP A 30 -11.33 21.44 3.37
N ASP A 31 -10.64 22.43 2.80
CA ASP A 31 -10.30 22.48 1.38
C ASP A 31 -9.27 21.43 0.93
N TYR A 32 -8.62 20.74 1.85
CA TYR A 32 -7.67 19.66 1.55
C TYR A 32 -8.35 18.32 1.25
N TYR A 33 -9.63 18.17 1.57
CA TYR A 33 -10.34 16.94 1.29
C TYR A 33 -10.87 16.91 -0.14
N GLN A 34 -10.29 16.05 -0.96
CA GLN A 34 -10.62 15.89 -2.39
C GLN A 34 -11.57 14.71 -2.64
N GLY A 35 -12.18 14.15 -1.60
CA GLY A 35 -13.06 12.99 -1.67
C GLY A 35 -12.40 11.69 -1.18
N PRO A 36 -13.08 10.53 -1.35
CA PRO A 36 -12.54 9.24 -0.96
C PRO A 36 -11.28 8.90 -1.77
N HIS A 37 -10.20 8.53 -1.09
CA HIS A 37 -8.94 8.12 -1.74
C HIS A 37 -9.04 6.74 -2.40
N TRP A 38 -10.01 5.91 -1.99
CA TRP A 38 -10.18 4.56 -2.48
C TRP A 38 -11.65 4.32 -2.80
N GLN A 39 -11.88 3.56 -3.87
CA GLN A 39 -13.19 3.01 -4.18
C GLN A 39 -13.20 1.55 -3.71
N PHE A 40 -14.33 1.12 -3.13
CA PHE A 40 -14.50 -0.25 -2.67
C PHE A 40 -15.63 -0.94 -3.44
N ALA A 41 -15.41 -2.21 -3.75
CA ALA A 41 -16.46 -3.11 -4.17
C ALA A 41 -17.40 -3.39 -3.00
N SER A 42 -18.66 -3.77 -3.29
CA SER A 42 -19.55 -4.24 -2.24
C SER A 42 -19.19 -5.67 -1.81
N GLU A 43 -19.46 -6.04 -0.57
CA GLU A 43 -19.26 -7.40 -0.09
C GLU A 43 -20.11 -8.43 -0.85
N ALA A 44 -21.27 -7.99 -1.38
CA ALA A 44 -22.13 -8.86 -2.18
C ALA A 44 -21.67 -9.05 -3.63
N ASP A 45 -20.79 -8.16 -4.12
CA ASP A 45 -20.23 -8.18 -5.46
C ASP A 45 -18.76 -7.75 -5.39
N PRO A 46 -17.88 -8.63 -4.88
CA PRO A 46 -16.46 -8.34 -4.75
C PRO A 46 -15.78 -8.29 -6.11
N THR A 47 -14.67 -7.55 -6.19
CA THR A 47 -13.82 -7.54 -7.37
C THR A 47 -13.17 -8.90 -7.56
N ASP A 48 -13.48 -9.57 -8.67
CA ASP A 48 -12.85 -10.80 -9.12
C ASP A 48 -11.95 -10.51 -10.33
N LEU A 49 -10.67 -10.71 -10.16
CA LEU A 49 -9.68 -10.47 -11.21
C LEU A 49 -9.55 -11.65 -12.20
N SER A 50 -10.16 -12.80 -11.92
CA SER A 50 -10.03 -14.01 -12.77
C SER A 50 -10.59 -13.82 -14.16
N ALA A 51 -11.57 -12.94 -14.33
CA ALA A 51 -12.21 -12.66 -15.61
C ALA A 51 -11.45 -11.63 -16.47
N ALA A 52 -10.46 -10.93 -15.92
CA ALA A 52 -9.67 -9.95 -16.67
C ALA A 52 -8.73 -10.65 -17.66
N ALA A 53 -8.72 -10.19 -18.91
CA ALA A 53 -7.94 -10.80 -20.00
C ALA A 53 -6.43 -10.77 -19.77
N ASP A 54 -5.96 -9.84 -18.95
CA ASP A 54 -4.55 -9.64 -18.56
C ASP A 54 -4.25 -10.07 -17.12
N SER A 55 -5.18 -10.83 -16.52
CA SER A 55 -4.99 -11.44 -15.22
C SER A 55 -3.91 -12.53 -15.26
N ILE A 56 -3.08 -12.55 -14.25
CA ILE A 56 -2.10 -13.60 -14.01
C ILE A 56 -2.33 -14.22 -12.63
N ASP A 57 -1.93 -15.49 -12.45
CA ASP A 57 -1.85 -16.09 -11.12
C ASP A 57 -0.82 -15.36 -10.28
N CYS A 58 -1.16 -15.08 -9.03
CA CYS A 58 -0.28 -14.36 -8.13
C CYS A 58 -0.45 -14.88 -6.69
N THR A 59 0.18 -15.98 -6.40
CA THR A 59 0.21 -16.56 -5.05
C THR A 59 1.42 -16.09 -4.23
N LEU A 60 2.36 -15.40 -4.87
CA LEU A 60 3.55 -14.83 -4.25
C LEU A 60 3.82 -13.44 -4.84
N VAL A 61 4.04 -12.49 -3.96
CA VAL A 61 4.59 -11.17 -4.28
C VAL A 61 5.93 -11.02 -3.55
N ASP A 62 7.04 -11.06 -4.28
CA ASP A 62 8.37 -10.82 -3.72
C ASP A 62 8.85 -9.42 -4.15
N LEU A 63 8.99 -8.54 -3.16
CA LEU A 63 9.28 -7.14 -3.37
C LEU A 63 10.79 -6.88 -3.40
N PRO A 64 11.31 -6.11 -4.38
CA PRO A 64 12.73 -5.83 -4.50
C PRO A 64 13.20 -4.78 -3.48
N PHE A 65 12.91 -5.02 -2.21
CA PHE A 65 13.32 -4.18 -1.08
C PHE A 65 14.60 -4.75 -0.48
N GLU A 66 15.74 -4.13 -0.82
CA GLU A 66 17.08 -4.65 -0.55
C GLU A 66 17.38 -4.91 0.94
N HIS A 67 16.75 -4.16 1.85
CA HIS A 67 17.07 -4.26 3.28
C HIS A 67 16.27 -5.34 4.00
N ASN A 68 15.00 -5.51 3.68
CA ASN A 68 14.11 -6.35 4.49
C ASN A 68 13.55 -7.58 3.78
N GLY A 69 13.71 -7.68 2.45
CA GLY A 69 13.20 -8.83 1.69
C GLY A 69 11.70 -9.05 1.94
N SER A 70 10.90 -7.99 1.74
CA SER A 70 9.46 -8.03 1.99
C SER A 70 8.76 -8.96 1.00
N GLN A 71 7.90 -9.83 1.53
CA GLN A 71 7.21 -10.85 0.77
C GLN A 71 5.75 -10.98 1.24
N LEU A 72 4.84 -11.25 0.31
CA LEU A 72 3.45 -11.53 0.61
C LEU A 72 3.06 -12.85 -0.06
N ASP A 73 2.63 -13.81 0.75
CA ASP A 73 2.22 -15.16 0.32
C ASP A 73 0.69 -15.27 0.42
N TYR A 74 0.03 -15.68 -0.66
CA TYR A 74 -1.41 -15.86 -0.68
C TYR A 74 -1.83 -17.09 0.10
N ASP A 75 -2.68 -16.90 1.08
CA ASP A 75 -3.36 -17.96 1.82
C ASP A 75 -4.81 -18.10 1.34
N ALA A 76 -5.08 -19.13 0.56
CA ALA A 76 -6.42 -19.38 0.01
C ALA A 76 -7.48 -19.70 1.08
N ALA A 77 -7.06 -20.11 2.29
CA ALA A 77 -8.01 -20.41 3.37
C ALA A 77 -8.60 -19.15 4.00
N SER A 78 -7.83 -18.07 4.07
CA SER A 78 -8.25 -16.78 4.57
C SER A 78 -8.54 -15.75 3.48
N ASP A 79 -8.27 -16.09 2.21
CA ASP A 79 -8.33 -15.18 1.05
C ASP A 79 -7.53 -13.90 1.28
N THR A 80 -6.32 -14.04 1.83
CA THR A 80 -5.45 -12.91 2.14
C THR A 80 -3.99 -13.18 1.80
N TYR A 81 -3.21 -12.12 1.67
CA TYR A 81 -1.77 -12.14 1.50
C TYR A 81 -1.08 -11.95 2.85
N LEU A 82 -0.32 -12.96 3.29
CA LEU A 82 0.40 -13.00 4.56
C LEU A 82 1.77 -12.31 4.41
N TYR A 83 2.03 -11.28 5.19
CA TYR A 83 3.25 -10.49 5.08
C TYR A 83 4.40 -11.08 5.89
N SER A 84 5.57 -11.12 5.26
CA SER A 84 6.83 -11.53 5.86
C SER A 84 7.94 -10.55 5.48
N GLU A 85 8.92 -10.37 6.35
CA GLU A 85 10.16 -9.62 6.09
C GLU A 85 11.32 -10.24 6.86
N TYR A 86 12.55 -10.02 6.41
CA TYR A 86 13.74 -10.66 6.98
C TYR A 86 13.63 -12.20 7.06
N ASN A 87 12.94 -12.82 6.10
CA ASN A 87 12.60 -14.25 6.08
C ASN A 87 11.80 -14.72 7.31
N MET A 88 11.07 -13.84 7.96
CA MET A 88 10.23 -14.13 9.13
C MET A 88 8.84 -13.57 8.95
N LYS A 89 7.85 -14.26 9.53
CA LYS A 89 6.48 -13.76 9.62
C LYS A 89 6.46 -12.44 10.38
N HIS A 90 5.91 -11.40 9.77
CA HIS A 90 5.69 -10.14 10.47
C HIS A 90 4.39 -10.21 11.25
N THR A 91 4.50 -10.21 12.58
CA THR A 91 3.36 -10.42 13.48
C THR A 91 3.03 -9.17 14.28
N ASP A 92 1.76 -9.05 14.67
CA ASP A 92 1.26 -7.98 15.53
C ASP A 92 1.16 -8.48 16.99
N PRO A 93 2.08 -8.07 17.89
CA PRO A 93 2.05 -8.47 19.28
C PRO A 93 0.80 -7.99 20.02
N ALA A 94 0.22 -6.85 19.62
CA ALA A 94 -0.99 -6.31 20.22
C ALA A 94 -2.25 -7.11 19.85
N ASN A 95 -2.16 -7.91 18.77
CA ASN A 95 -3.26 -8.75 18.28
C ASN A 95 -2.92 -10.25 18.38
N GLY A 96 -2.38 -10.67 19.53
CA GLY A 96 -2.09 -12.07 19.80
C GLY A 96 -1.03 -12.69 18.88
N ASN A 97 -0.06 -11.91 18.44
CA ASN A 97 0.99 -12.31 17.49
C ASN A 97 0.47 -12.87 16.16
N LYS A 98 -0.72 -12.43 15.72
CA LYS A 98 -1.22 -12.79 14.40
C LYS A 98 -0.32 -12.21 13.33
N GLN A 99 -0.04 -13.00 12.29
CA GLN A 99 0.69 -12.49 11.12
C GLN A 99 -0.13 -11.40 10.42
N LEU A 100 0.53 -10.34 9.95
CA LEU A 100 -0.12 -9.31 9.16
C LEU A 100 -0.64 -9.94 7.86
N ALA A 101 -1.90 -9.63 7.54
CA ALA A 101 -2.60 -10.15 6.39
C ALA A 101 -3.37 -9.04 5.68
N PHE A 102 -3.39 -9.08 4.36
CA PHE A 102 -3.97 -8.06 3.50
C PHE A 102 -4.87 -8.70 2.45
N THR A 103 -6.08 -8.20 2.28
CA THR A 103 -7.02 -8.63 1.23
C THR A 103 -6.58 -8.11 -0.14
N ASN A 104 -6.03 -6.91 -0.16
CA ASN A 104 -5.57 -6.25 -1.38
C ASN A 104 -4.10 -5.90 -1.30
N VAL A 105 -3.43 -5.96 -2.45
CA VAL A 105 -2.07 -5.42 -2.63
C VAL A 105 -2.07 -4.48 -3.82
N ILE A 106 -1.61 -3.25 -3.63
CA ILE A 106 -1.33 -2.29 -4.69
C ILE A 106 0.17 -2.10 -4.76
N LEU A 107 0.74 -2.33 -5.92
CA LEU A 107 2.14 -2.02 -6.20
C LEU A 107 2.21 -0.82 -7.15
N GLN A 108 2.98 0.18 -6.75
CA GLN A 108 3.10 1.43 -7.47
C GLN A 108 4.57 1.68 -7.80
N SER A 109 4.90 1.67 -9.09
CA SER A 109 6.26 1.98 -9.57
C SER A 109 6.49 3.48 -9.49
N ALA A 110 7.45 3.92 -8.67
CA ALA A 110 7.81 5.32 -8.51
C ALA A 110 9.33 5.50 -8.56
N PRO A 111 9.85 6.58 -9.17
CA PRO A 111 11.25 6.93 -9.02
C PRO A 111 11.57 7.22 -7.55
N ILE A 112 12.64 6.61 -7.07
CA ILE A 112 13.16 6.83 -5.72
C ILE A 112 14.60 7.28 -5.88
N THR A 113 14.92 8.45 -5.36
CA THR A 113 16.24 9.05 -5.45
C THR A 113 16.72 9.54 -4.10
N GLN A 114 18.03 9.62 -3.92
CA GLN A 114 18.57 10.25 -2.72
C GLN A 114 18.31 11.76 -2.78
N TYR A 115 17.76 12.28 -1.70
CA TYR A 115 17.39 13.70 -1.58
C TYR A 115 18.57 14.59 -1.17
N ASP A 116 19.42 14.09 -0.27
CA ASP A 116 20.53 14.85 0.30
C ASP A 116 21.75 13.97 0.63
N ASP A 117 22.81 14.61 1.09
CA ASP A 117 24.06 13.95 1.46
C ASP A 117 23.97 13.11 2.75
N HIS A 118 22.85 13.18 3.48
CA HIS A 118 22.59 12.36 4.67
C HIS A 118 21.95 11.00 4.34
N GLY A 119 21.61 10.78 3.06
CA GLY A 119 21.01 9.52 2.61
C GLY A 119 19.49 9.47 2.69
N TYR A 120 18.82 10.59 2.95
CA TYR A 120 17.36 10.64 2.89
C TYR A 120 16.86 10.39 1.47
N MET A 121 15.82 9.56 1.35
CA MET A 121 15.27 9.17 0.06
C MET A 121 14.01 9.98 -0.26
N GLN A 122 13.92 10.43 -1.49
CA GLN A 122 12.74 11.09 -2.04
C GLN A 122 11.99 10.13 -2.96
N TYR A 123 10.69 9.99 -2.71
CA TYR A 123 9.76 9.22 -3.52
C TYR A 123 9.00 10.17 -4.45
N ASN A 124 9.18 10.02 -5.75
CA ASN A 124 8.42 10.82 -6.71
C ASN A 124 7.08 10.13 -7.02
N ILE A 125 6.05 10.56 -6.31
CA ILE A 125 4.68 10.05 -6.43
C ILE A 125 3.77 10.98 -7.26
N LEU A 126 4.31 12.05 -7.85
CA LEU A 126 3.58 12.92 -8.78
C LEU A 126 3.86 12.49 -10.20
N LYS A 127 2.90 11.84 -10.85
CA LYS A 127 3.06 11.27 -12.18
C LYS A 127 1.72 11.07 -12.89
N SER A 128 1.71 11.21 -14.20
CA SER A 128 0.50 11.03 -15.02
C SER A 128 0.29 9.61 -15.55
N ASN A 129 1.31 8.78 -15.68
CA ASN A 129 1.20 7.42 -16.25
C ASN A 129 2.19 6.48 -15.57
N GLY A 130 2.07 6.31 -14.27
CA GLY A 130 2.85 5.35 -13.50
C GLY A 130 2.29 3.94 -13.68
N LYS A 131 3.15 2.94 -13.87
CA LYS A 131 2.73 1.54 -13.90
C LYS A 131 2.61 0.96 -12.50
N GLY A 132 1.73 -0.03 -12.33
CA GLY A 132 1.51 -0.72 -11.07
C GLY A 132 0.87 -2.08 -11.27
N TYR A 133 0.55 -2.73 -10.16
CA TYR A 133 -0.29 -3.92 -10.11
C TYR A 133 -1.35 -3.76 -9.03
N TYR A 134 -2.54 -4.27 -9.33
CA TYR A 134 -3.57 -4.57 -8.34
C TYR A 134 -3.66 -6.09 -8.17
N ILE A 135 -3.65 -6.55 -6.93
CA ILE A 135 -3.54 -7.97 -6.59
C ILE A 135 -4.56 -8.28 -5.49
N THR A 136 -5.41 -9.27 -5.71
CA THR A 136 -6.40 -9.78 -4.76
C THR A 136 -6.86 -11.17 -5.19
N GLY A 137 -7.33 -12.03 -4.26
CA GLY A 137 -7.88 -13.34 -4.58
C GLY A 137 -6.92 -14.28 -5.31
N GLY A 138 -5.61 -14.21 -5.04
CA GLY A 138 -4.60 -15.02 -5.72
C GLY A 138 -4.32 -14.63 -7.17
N LYS A 139 -4.77 -13.44 -7.61
CA LYS A 139 -4.64 -12.92 -8.97
C LYS A 139 -4.05 -11.52 -8.98
N ALA A 140 -3.41 -11.15 -10.08
CA ALA A 140 -2.89 -9.81 -10.32
C ALA A 140 -3.26 -9.31 -11.71
N ILE A 141 -3.55 -8.01 -11.82
CA ILE A 141 -3.67 -7.31 -13.09
C ILE A 141 -2.72 -6.12 -13.14
N PRO A 142 -2.16 -5.77 -14.29
CA PRO A 142 -1.45 -4.51 -14.47
C PRO A 142 -2.43 -3.34 -14.37
N ILE A 143 -1.98 -2.27 -13.73
CA ILE A 143 -2.73 -1.02 -13.59
C ILE A 143 -1.87 0.18 -13.95
N THR A 144 -2.53 1.29 -14.23
CA THR A 144 -1.89 2.61 -14.34
C THR A 144 -2.31 3.46 -13.15
N TRP A 145 -1.35 4.16 -12.56
CA TRP A 145 -1.64 5.14 -11.51
C TRP A 145 -1.24 6.55 -11.96
N SER A 146 -1.95 7.54 -11.40
CA SER A 146 -1.68 8.95 -11.65
C SER A 146 -1.97 9.80 -10.42
N LYS A 147 -1.18 10.85 -10.23
CA LYS A 147 -1.39 11.89 -9.23
C LYS A 147 -0.85 13.20 -9.79
N GLY A 148 -1.69 14.22 -9.87
CA GLY A 148 -1.36 15.49 -10.54
C GLY A 148 -0.66 16.50 -9.63
N GLY A 149 -1.02 16.54 -8.35
CA GLY A 149 -0.51 17.51 -7.36
C GLY A 149 -0.45 16.94 -5.95
N ASP A 150 0.12 17.69 -5.04
CA ASP A 150 0.36 17.24 -3.65
C ASP A 150 -0.93 16.86 -2.92
N VAL A 151 -2.00 17.61 -3.16
CA VAL A 151 -3.30 17.39 -2.54
C VAL A 151 -4.23 16.48 -3.35
N ASP A 152 -3.85 16.13 -4.59
CA ASP A 152 -4.68 15.29 -5.44
C ASP A 152 -4.73 13.86 -4.94
N ILE A 153 -5.87 13.22 -5.19
CA ILE A 153 -6.03 11.78 -4.96
C ILE A 153 -5.20 11.01 -5.98
N THR A 154 -4.48 9.97 -5.54
CA THR A 154 -3.88 9.02 -6.46
C THR A 154 -4.99 8.17 -7.08
N LYS A 155 -5.07 8.16 -8.41
CA LYS A 155 -6.02 7.34 -9.16
C LYS A 155 -5.32 6.08 -9.67
N PHE A 156 -6.04 4.97 -9.63
CA PHE A 156 -5.61 3.69 -10.16
C PHE A 156 -6.65 3.18 -11.14
N VAL A 157 -6.23 2.87 -12.35
CA VAL A 157 -7.13 2.40 -13.41
C VAL A 157 -6.59 1.12 -14.07
N ASP A 158 -7.50 0.28 -14.54
CA ASP A 158 -7.17 -0.89 -15.35
C ASP A 158 -6.77 -0.50 -16.80
N LYS A 159 -6.50 -1.49 -17.64
CA LYS A 159 -6.14 -1.28 -19.06
C LYS A 159 -7.24 -0.60 -19.89
N ASP A 160 -8.49 -0.68 -19.46
CA ASP A 160 -9.65 -0.12 -20.14
C ASP A 160 -10.00 1.29 -19.60
N GLY A 161 -9.25 1.78 -18.60
CA GLY A 161 -9.42 3.09 -17.99
C GLY A 161 -10.47 3.11 -16.87
N ASN A 162 -10.97 1.95 -16.41
CA ASN A 162 -11.90 1.87 -15.31
C ASN A 162 -11.14 2.01 -13.99
N GLU A 163 -11.70 2.76 -13.05
CA GLU A 163 -11.12 2.92 -11.73
C GLU A 163 -11.19 1.59 -10.95
N ILE A 164 -10.06 1.24 -10.30
CA ILE A 164 -9.95 0.03 -9.50
C ILE A 164 -10.84 0.15 -8.26
N LYS A 165 -11.62 -0.90 -8.01
CA LYS A 165 -12.37 -1.07 -6.76
C LYS A 165 -11.70 -2.14 -5.91
N LEU A 166 -11.30 -1.76 -4.70
CA LEU A 166 -10.69 -2.67 -3.74
C LEU A 166 -11.75 -3.55 -3.08
N ASN A 167 -11.39 -4.77 -2.75
CA ASN A 167 -12.22 -5.61 -1.89
C ASN A 167 -12.20 -5.08 -0.44
N THR A 168 -13.30 -5.28 0.29
CA THR A 168 -13.38 -4.93 1.71
C THR A 168 -12.29 -5.66 2.48
N GLY A 169 -11.52 -4.91 3.28
CA GLY A 169 -10.42 -5.46 4.06
C GLY A 169 -9.20 -4.53 4.10
N LYS A 170 -8.07 -5.07 4.53
CA LYS A 170 -6.82 -4.31 4.60
C LYS A 170 -6.14 -4.30 3.23
N THR A 171 -5.50 -3.18 2.93
CA THR A 171 -4.72 -3.01 1.70
C THR A 171 -3.26 -2.73 2.03
N TYR A 172 -2.37 -3.51 1.43
CA TYR A 172 -0.94 -3.21 1.37
C TYR A 172 -0.67 -2.33 0.16
N VAL A 173 0.04 -1.21 0.37
CA VAL A 173 0.48 -0.35 -0.73
C VAL A 173 2.00 -0.31 -0.74
N GLY A 174 2.62 -0.90 -1.76
CA GLY A 174 4.06 -0.93 -1.95
C GLY A 174 4.53 0.09 -2.99
N LEU A 175 5.38 1.05 -2.58
CA LEU A 175 6.09 1.93 -3.51
C LEU A 175 7.37 1.24 -3.95
N VAL A 176 7.39 0.73 -5.17
CA VAL A 176 8.53 0.01 -5.74
C VAL A 176 9.38 0.98 -6.57
N ASN A 177 10.68 1.03 -6.29
CA ASN A 177 11.60 1.83 -7.09
C ASN A 177 11.50 1.44 -8.56
N SER A 178 11.22 2.42 -9.43
CA SER A 178 11.09 2.17 -10.87
C SER A 178 12.35 1.58 -11.51
N ALA A 179 13.54 1.83 -10.94
CA ALA A 179 14.80 1.24 -11.37
C ALA A 179 14.90 -0.26 -11.02
N LYS A 180 14.15 -0.72 -10.01
CA LYS A 180 14.09 -2.10 -9.54
C LYS A 180 12.79 -2.83 -9.93
N TRP A 181 11.96 -2.19 -10.74
CA TRP A 181 10.66 -2.76 -11.13
C TRP A 181 10.75 -4.13 -11.80
N ASN A 182 11.81 -4.37 -12.56
CA ASN A 182 12.01 -5.65 -13.25
C ASN A 182 12.50 -6.77 -12.32
N ASP A 183 12.91 -6.43 -11.10
CA ASP A 183 13.31 -7.38 -10.07
C ASP A 183 12.11 -7.83 -9.20
N LEU A 184 10.93 -7.19 -9.41
CA LEU A 184 9.67 -7.61 -8.79
C LEU A 184 9.27 -9.00 -9.30
N VAL A 185 8.95 -9.90 -8.38
CA VAL A 185 8.50 -11.26 -8.71
C VAL A 185 7.04 -11.43 -8.33
N LEU A 186 6.21 -11.79 -9.30
CA LEU A 186 4.82 -12.22 -9.13
C LEU A 186 4.71 -13.68 -9.63
N LYS A 187 4.20 -14.60 -8.78
CA LYS A 187 4.05 -16.04 -9.10
C LYS A 187 2.71 -16.58 -8.64
#